data_5f6e677ac806df3081ec845a908e88ff
#
_entry.id   5f6e677ac806df3081ec845a908e88ff
#
_cell.length_a   1.000
_cell.length_b   1.000
_cell.length_c   1.000
_cell.angle_alpha   90.00
_cell.angle_beta   90.00
_cell.angle_gamma   90.00
#
_symmetry.space_group_name_H-M   'P 1'
#
loop_
_entity.id
_entity.type
_entity.pdbx_description
1 polymer ?
#
loop_
_entity_poly.entity_id
_entity_poly.type
_entity_poly.pdbx_seq_one_letter_code
_entity_poly.pdbx_strand_id
1 'polypeptide(L)'
;MPSVAIHTILGPLPLLRGLFRWSLAVIFAVGAWHLYLWSPLPGLVAIGITPVLAIFFFFRGLNLVSRTLPYWKTRRLIRKLGMHPTWWNTGAGYLLIDERQGSWIINGTAGMIVDIKRLHGHSDWQMHRLDLYTTDTPKPTASYGFGSAEEIREAAKIFQKAYAPQEKRDLPVTFADLRKKENKASEAH
;
A
#
# COMPACT_ATOMS: atom_id res chain seq x y z
N MET A 1 -17.80 -18.74 5.70
CA MET A 1 -18.03 -17.33 6.12
C MET A 1 -16.98 -16.40 5.51
N PRO A 2 -16.92 -16.21 4.21
CA PRO A 2 -15.84 -15.45 3.58
C PRO A 2 -16.21 -14.01 3.15
N SER A 3 -17.51 -13.65 3.12
CA SER A 3 -17.93 -12.34 2.59
C SER A 3 -17.66 -11.16 3.54
N VAL A 4 -17.56 -11.38 4.84
CA VAL A 4 -17.33 -10.33 5.84
C VAL A 4 -15.92 -9.78 5.76
N ALA A 5 -14.92 -10.62 5.46
CA ALA A 5 -13.52 -10.22 5.40
C ALA A 5 -13.22 -9.18 4.29
N ILE A 6 -13.82 -9.33 3.11
CA ILE A 6 -13.56 -8.43 1.97
C ILE A 6 -14.08 -7.02 2.23
N HIS A 7 -15.25 -6.88 2.85
CA HIS A 7 -15.80 -5.57 3.23
C HIS A 7 -14.99 -4.88 4.33
N THR A 8 -14.39 -5.66 5.23
CA THR A 8 -13.55 -5.11 6.31
C THR A 8 -12.19 -4.68 5.77
N ILE A 9 -11.60 -5.45 4.85
CA ILE A 9 -10.29 -5.16 4.24
C ILE A 9 -10.38 -3.95 3.31
N LEU A 10 -11.47 -3.86 2.53
CA LEU A 10 -11.67 -2.85 1.49
C LEU A 10 -12.78 -1.84 1.87
N GLY A 11 -12.87 -1.45 3.13
CA GLY A 11 -13.88 -0.49 3.60
C GLY A 11 -13.80 0.88 2.90
N PRO A 12 -14.91 1.64 2.82
CA PRO A 12 -14.97 2.94 2.14
C PRO A 12 -14.26 4.08 2.91
N LEU A 13 -13.74 3.80 4.11
CA LEU A 13 -13.12 4.79 5.01
C LEU A 13 -12.02 5.67 4.36
N PRO A 14 -11.09 5.15 3.53
CA PRO A 14 -10.08 5.99 2.88
C PRO A 14 -10.68 7.00 1.90
N LEU A 15 -11.73 6.61 1.16
CA LEU A 15 -12.45 7.47 0.22
C LEU A 15 -13.19 8.61 0.94
N LEU A 16 -13.91 8.27 2.01
CA LEU A 16 -14.64 9.26 2.80
C LEU A 16 -13.70 10.28 3.45
N ARG A 17 -12.55 9.85 3.97
CA ARG A 17 -11.52 10.76 4.49
C ARG A 17 -10.92 11.64 3.40
N GLY A 18 -10.76 11.14 2.17
CA GLY A 18 -10.29 11.90 1.03
C GLY A 18 -11.28 12.98 0.61
N LEU A 19 -12.54 12.61 0.44
CA LEU A 19 -13.62 13.54 0.10
C LEU A 19 -13.80 14.62 1.16
N PHE A 20 -13.77 14.26 2.44
CA PHE A 20 -13.86 15.24 3.53
C PHE A 20 -12.71 16.27 3.49
N ARG A 21 -11.48 15.84 3.22
CA ARG A 21 -10.34 16.77 3.10
C ARG A 21 -10.45 17.69 1.89
N TRP A 22 -10.96 17.19 0.77
CA TRP A 22 -11.21 18.00 -0.39
C TRP A 22 -12.33 19.03 -0.14
N SER A 23 -13.39 18.63 0.55
CA SER A 23 -14.44 19.54 0.96
C SER A 23 -13.89 20.69 1.84
N LEU A 24 -13.00 20.36 2.78
CA LEU A 24 -12.31 21.38 3.59
C LEU A 24 -11.46 22.31 2.72
N ALA A 25 -10.70 21.80 1.75
CA ALA A 25 -9.91 22.63 0.85
C ALA A 25 -10.77 23.61 0.06
N VAL A 26 -11.93 23.16 -0.44
CA VAL A 26 -12.89 24.02 -1.15
C VAL A 26 -13.49 25.07 -0.20
N ILE A 27 -13.90 24.68 1.01
CA ILE A 27 -14.45 25.62 2.01
C ILE A 27 -13.42 26.69 2.36
N PHE A 28 -12.16 26.34 2.57
CA PHE A 28 -11.11 27.32 2.84
C PHE A 28 -10.85 28.24 1.65
N ALA A 29 -10.84 27.71 0.42
CA ALA A 29 -10.65 28.53 -0.79
C ALA A 29 -11.80 29.52 -1.01
N VAL A 30 -13.05 29.07 -0.84
CA VAL A 30 -14.25 29.93 -0.96
C VAL A 30 -14.31 30.94 0.18
N GLY A 31 -14.01 30.52 1.41
CA GLY A 31 -13.93 31.42 2.57
C GLY A 31 -12.88 32.52 2.39
N ALA A 32 -11.69 32.20 1.85
CA ALA A 32 -10.67 33.19 1.53
C ALA A 32 -11.13 34.22 0.49
N TRP A 33 -11.79 33.73 -0.56
CA TRP A 33 -12.35 34.57 -1.60
C TRP A 33 -13.39 35.57 -1.04
N HIS A 34 -14.30 35.10 -0.20
CA HIS A 34 -15.28 35.97 0.45
C HIS A 34 -14.65 36.99 1.40
N LEU A 35 -13.68 36.61 2.22
CA LEU A 35 -12.93 37.49 3.10
C LEU A 35 -12.17 38.56 2.31
N TYR A 36 -11.59 38.21 1.19
CA TYR A 36 -10.90 39.14 0.29
C TYR A 36 -11.85 40.20 -0.28
N LEU A 37 -13.09 39.81 -0.62
CA LEU A 37 -14.09 40.76 -1.18
C LEU A 37 -14.68 41.71 -0.13
N TRP A 38 -14.71 41.32 1.16
CA TRP A 38 -15.45 42.08 2.19
C TRP A 38 -14.56 42.97 3.06
N SER A 39 -13.25 42.77 3.11
CA SER A 39 -12.38 43.63 3.92
C SER A 39 -10.91 43.57 3.47
N PRO A 40 -10.25 44.76 3.25
CA PRO A 40 -8.87 44.82 2.76
C PRO A 40 -7.82 44.42 3.81
N LEU A 41 -8.08 44.54 5.10
CA LEU A 41 -7.10 44.25 6.18
C LEU A 41 -7.05 42.75 6.59
N PRO A 42 -8.18 42.07 6.82
CA PRO A 42 -8.17 40.61 6.97
C PRO A 42 -7.75 39.88 5.70
N GLY A 43 -7.85 40.52 4.52
CA GLY A 43 -7.42 39.99 3.24
C GLY A 43 -5.94 39.61 3.18
N LEU A 44 -5.04 40.33 3.85
CA LEU A 44 -3.61 40.00 3.90
C LEU A 44 -3.34 38.72 4.65
N VAL A 45 -4.01 38.46 5.76
CA VAL A 45 -3.90 37.18 6.50
C VAL A 45 -4.56 36.03 5.72
N ALA A 46 -5.71 36.32 5.09
CA ALA A 46 -6.39 35.34 4.24
C ALA A 46 -5.58 34.98 2.99
N ILE A 47 -4.91 35.94 2.34
CA ILE A 47 -4.04 35.74 1.18
C ILE A 47 -2.79 34.93 1.56
N GLY A 48 -2.27 35.08 2.79
CA GLY A 48 -1.07 34.36 3.24
C GLY A 48 -1.37 32.92 3.71
N ILE A 49 -2.31 32.76 4.62
CA ILE A 49 -2.54 31.47 5.33
C ILE A 49 -3.46 30.54 4.54
N THR A 50 -4.50 31.08 3.92
CA THR A 50 -5.53 30.24 3.29
C THR A 50 -5.08 29.51 2.04
N PRO A 51 -4.29 30.11 1.10
CA PRO A 51 -3.73 29.33 -0.01
C PRO A 51 -2.74 28.27 0.45
N VAL A 52 -1.97 28.52 1.51
CA VAL A 52 -1.06 27.52 2.08
C VAL A 52 -1.86 26.32 2.62
N LEU A 53 -2.94 26.56 3.35
CA LEU A 53 -3.83 25.51 3.83
C LEU A 53 -4.54 24.79 2.68
N ALA A 54 -5.04 25.51 1.68
CA ALA A 54 -5.67 24.92 0.50
C ALA A 54 -4.69 24.01 -0.27
N ILE A 55 -3.47 24.47 -0.49
CA ILE A 55 -2.39 23.70 -1.12
C ILE A 55 -2.04 22.45 -0.28
N PHE A 56 -1.89 22.61 1.04
CA PHE A 56 -1.60 21.50 1.95
C PHE A 56 -2.70 20.42 1.90
N PHE A 57 -3.96 20.81 1.99
CA PHE A 57 -5.09 19.88 1.91
C PHE A 57 -5.24 19.26 0.52
N PHE A 58 -4.94 20.03 -0.54
CA PHE A 58 -4.94 19.53 -1.92
C PHE A 58 -3.90 18.42 -2.12
N PHE A 59 -2.64 18.65 -1.75
CA PHE A 59 -1.60 17.63 -1.85
C PHE A 59 -1.88 16.42 -0.95
N ARG A 60 -2.41 16.64 0.23
CA ARG A 60 -2.82 15.55 1.13
C ARG A 60 -4.03 14.78 0.59
N GLY A 61 -4.90 15.42 -0.17
CA GLY A 61 -5.99 14.80 -0.92
C GLY A 61 -5.49 13.98 -2.12
N LEU A 62 -4.55 14.51 -2.91
CA LEU A 62 -3.92 13.80 -4.01
C LEU A 62 -3.25 12.48 -3.56
N ASN A 63 -2.57 12.50 -2.43
CA ASN A 63 -1.98 11.29 -1.85
C ASN A 63 -3.04 10.23 -1.49
N LEU A 64 -4.25 10.64 -1.16
CA LEU A 64 -5.38 9.73 -0.93
C LEU A 64 -5.98 9.21 -2.24
N VAL A 65 -6.07 10.04 -3.27
CA VAL A 65 -6.53 9.63 -4.61
C VAL A 65 -5.58 8.60 -5.22
N SER A 66 -4.26 8.78 -5.05
CA SER A 66 -3.27 7.80 -5.50
C SER A 66 -3.45 6.42 -4.83
N ARG A 67 -4.04 6.36 -3.62
CA ARG A 67 -4.39 5.12 -2.94
C ARG A 67 -5.75 4.54 -3.35
N THR A 68 -6.65 5.34 -3.94
CA THR A 68 -7.98 4.87 -4.37
C THR A 68 -7.93 4.08 -5.67
N LEU A 69 -7.01 4.42 -6.57
CA LEU A 69 -6.83 3.70 -7.83
C LEU A 69 -6.44 2.23 -7.63
N PRO A 70 -5.44 1.90 -6.78
CA PRO A 70 -5.16 0.52 -6.40
C PRO A 70 -6.34 -0.18 -5.74
N TYR A 71 -7.14 0.52 -4.93
CA TYR A 71 -8.35 -0.03 -4.31
C TYR A 71 -9.35 -0.56 -5.34
N TRP A 72 -9.73 0.27 -6.32
CA TRP A 72 -10.69 -0.13 -7.35
C TRP A 72 -10.17 -1.27 -8.22
N LYS A 73 -8.89 -1.21 -8.60
CA LYS A 73 -8.23 -2.29 -9.33
C LYS A 73 -8.22 -3.59 -8.54
N THR A 74 -7.81 -3.55 -7.28
CA THR A 74 -7.78 -4.70 -6.38
C THR A 74 -9.17 -5.31 -6.21
N ARG A 75 -10.20 -4.49 -5.97
CA ARG A 75 -11.59 -4.95 -5.84
C ARG A 75 -12.10 -5.62 -7.11
N ARG A 76 -11.77 -5.04 -8.27
CA ARG A 76 -12.13 -5.64 -9.57
C ARG A 76 -11.45 -6.99 -9.79
N LEU A 77 -10.16 -7.09 -9.42
CA LEU A 77 -9.39 -8.34 -9.53
C LEU A 77 -9.91 -9.42 -8.59
N ILE A 78 -10.20 -9.11 -7.34
CA ILE A 78 -10.81 -10.07 -6.39
C ILE A 78 -12.08 -10.68 -6.99
N ARG A 79 -12.97 -9.84 -7.55
CA ARG A 79 -14.21 -10.32 -8.17
C ARG A 79 -13.94 -11.14 -9.43
N LYS A 80 -13.02 -10.68 -10.30
CA LYS A 80 -12.68 -11.35 -11.57
C LYS A 80 -12.05 -12.72 -11.34
N LEU A 81 -11.20 -12.85 -10.32
CA LEU A 81 -10.48 -14.08 -9.98
C LEU A 81 -11.27 -15.00 -9.04
N GLY A 82 -12.40 -14.55 -8.48
CA GLY A 82 -13.12 -15.27 -7.44
C GLY A 82 -12.26 -15.52 -6.20
N MET A 83 -11.30 -14.63 -5.91
CA MET A 83 -10.31 -14.79 -4.86
C MET A 83 -10.93 -14.65 -3.47
N HIS A 84 -10.56 -15.53 -2.56
CA HIS A 84 -10.92 -15.50 -1.13
C HIS A 84 -9.66 -15.34 -0.29
N PRO A 85 -9.18 -14.08 -0.06
CA PRO A 85 -7.93 -13.85 0.64
C PRO A 85 -7.90 -14.52 2.01
N THR A 86 -6.90 -15.36 2.25
CA THR A 86 -6.64 -16.00 3.54
C THR A 86 -5.72 -15.16 4.41
N TRP A 87 -4.86 -14.36 3.78
CA TRP A 87 -3.99 -13.41 4.44
C TRP A 87 -3.91 -12.09 3.67
N TRP A 88 -3.76 -10.97 4.41
CA TRP A 88 -3.66 -9.64 3.82
C TRP A 88 -2.89 -8.64 4.68
N ASN A 89 -2.30 -7.65 4.02
CA ASN A 89 -1.73 -6.46 4.65
C ASN A 89 -2.19 -5.22 3.87
N THR A 90 -2.56 -4.15 4.58
CA THR A 90 -3.11 -2.90 4.00
C THR A 90 -2.33 -1.65 4.42
N GLY A 91 -1.12 -1.78 4.96
CA GLY A 91 -0.31 -0.68 5.46
C GLY A 91 0.08 0.33 4.38
N ALA A 92 0.92 -0.07 3.45
CA ALA A 92 1.40 0.80 2.35
C ALA A 92 0.61 0.63 1.04
N GLY A 93 -0.45 -0.17 1.06
CA GLY A 93 -1.26 -0.49 -0.12
C GLY A 93 -2.13 -1.71 0.13
N TYR A 94 -2.28 -2.55 -0.87
CA TYR A 94 -3.06 -3.78 -0.77
C TYR A 94 -2.20 -4.97 -1.19
N LEU A 95 -1.84 -5.80 -0.21
CA LEU A 95 -1.26 -7.13 -0.43
C LEU A 95 -2.25 -8.18 0.05
N LEU A 96 -2.68 -9.05 -0.84
CA LEU A 96 -3.67 -10.09 -0.59
C LEU A 96 -3.12 -11.41 -1.11
N ILE A 97 -3.28 -12.47 -0.33
CA ILE A 97 -2.86 -13.83 -0.69
C ILE A 97 -4.02 -14.77 -0.44
N ASP A 98 -4.34 -15.59 -1.40
CA ASP A 98 -5.24 -16.72 -1.27
C ASP A 98 -4.43 -18.03 -1.33
N GLU A 99 -4.18 -18.62 -0.16
CA GLU A 99 -3.42 -19.85 -0.05
C GLU A 99 -4.12 -21.03 -0.73
N ARG A 100 -5.47 -21.02 -0.81
CA ARG A 100 -6.25 -22.12 -1.40
C ARG A 100 -6.17 -22.14 -2.92
N GLN A 101 -6.31 -20.94 -3.53
CA GLN A 101 -6.20 -20.81 -4.98
C GLN A 101 -4.76 -20.63 -5.45
N GLY A 102 -3.82 -20.40 -4.54
CA GLY A 102 -2.44 -20.08 -4.89
C GLY A 102 -2.34 -18.79 -5.70
N SER A 103 -3.15 -17.78 -5.38
CA SER A 103 -3.19 -16.48 -6.07
C SER A 103 -2.79 -15.34 -5.16
N TRP A 104 -2.23 -14.27 -5.75
CA TRP A 104 -1.84 -13.06 -5.05
C TRP A 104 -2.31 -11.80 -5.77
N ILE A 105 -2.52 -10.73 -5.02
CA ILE A 105 -2.77 -9.37 -5.53
C ILE A 105 -1.90 -8.39 -4.76
N ILE A 106 -1.15 -7.56 -5.48
CA ILE A 106 -0.35 -6.46 -4.94
C ILE A 106 -0.70 -5.18 -5.70
N ASN A 107 -1.28 -4.20 -5.01
CA ASN A 107 -1.58 -2.86 -5.52
C ASN A 107 -2.29 -2.85 -6.90
N GLY A 108 -3.17 -3.83 -7.14
CA GLY A 108 -3.90 -3.94 -8.41
C GLY A 108 -3.15 -4.69 -9.52
N THR A 109 -2.05 -5.34 -9.19
CA THR A 109 -1.40 -6.38 -10.01
C THR A 109 -1.73 -7.73 -9.38
N ALA A 110 -2.05 -8.73 -10.19
CA ALA A 110 -2.41 -10.07 -9.74
C ALA A 110 -1.67 -11.14 -10.53
N GLY A 111 -1.45 -12.29 -9.89
CA GLY A 111 -0.83 -13.46 -10.51
C GLY A 111 -1.03 -14.72 -9.68
N MET A 112 -0.48 -15.82 -10.20
CA MET A 112 -0.45 -17.09 -9.48
C MET A 112 0.85 -17.21 -8.69
N ILE A 113 0.80 -17.91 -7.56
CA ILE A 113 1.97 -18.11 -6.70
C ILE A 113 3.00 -19.03 -7.40
N VAL A 114 2.53 -19.98 -8.21
CA VAL A 114 3.41 -20.86 -8.99
C VAL A 114 4.29 -20.14 -10.01
N ASP A 115 3.84 -18.96 -10.46
CA ASP A 115 4.59 -18.16 -11.43
C ASP A 115 5.69 -17.34 -10.76
N ILE A 116 5.76 -17.30 -9.44
CA ILE A 116 6.78 -16.55 -8.72
C ILE A 116 8.12 -17.28 -8.83
N LYS A 117 9.10 -16.63 -9.42
CA LYS A 117 10.46 -17.15 -9.52
C LYS A 117 11.34 -16.75 -8.35
N ARG A 118 11.10 -15.57 -7.77
CA ARG A 118 11.92 -15.06 -6.67
C ARG A 118 11.14 -14.04 -5.83
N LEU A 119 11.34 -14.08 -4.52
CA LEU A 119 11.00 -13.04 -3.56
C LEU A 119 12.27 -12.40 -3.02
N HIS A 120 12.34 -11.08 -3.04
CA HIS A 120 13.47 -10.33 -2.48
C HIS A 120 12.97 -9.33 -1.43
N GLY A 121 13.43 -9.52 -0.20
CA GLY A 121 13.13 -8.63 0.92
C GLY A 121 14.24 -7.60 1.09
N HIS A 122 13.88 -6.33 1.06
CA HIS A 122 14.75 -5.20 1.38
C HIS A 122 14.39 -4.66 2.76
N SER A 123 15.39 -4.40 3.58
CA SER A 123 15.22 -3.75 4.88
C SER A 123 16.29 -2.68 5.07
N ASP A 124 16.10 -1.57 4.37
CA ASP A 124 16.90 -0.37 4.58
C ASP A 124 16.28 0.48 5.71
N TRP A 125 17.08 1.40 6.28
CA TRP A 125 16.61 2.33 7.31
C TRP A 125 15.42 3.22 6.87
N GLN A 126 15.21 3.36 5.55
CA GLN A 126 14.14 4.16 4.97
C GLN A 126 12.99 3.32 4.43
N MET A 127 13.19 2.03 4.15
CA MET A 127 12.22 1.26 3.39
C MET A 127 12.27 -0.22 3.72
N HIS A 128 11.15 -0.73 4.21
CA HIS A 128 10.90 -2.16 4.31
C HIS A 128 10.05 -2.59 3.13
N ARG A 129 10.62 -3.33 2.16
CA ARG A 129 9.95 -3.67 0.91
C ARG A 129 10.13 -5.13 0.55
N LEU A 130 9.09 -5.75 0.03
CA LEU A 130 9.11 -7.06 -0.59
C LEU A 130 8.87 -6.91 -2.10
N ASP A 131 9.83 -7.34 -2.88
CA ASP A 131 9.78 -7.39 -4.33
C ASP A 131 9.49 -8.80 -4.82
N LEU A 132 8.52 -8.93 -5.72
CA LEU A 132 8.07 -10.17 -6.31
C LEU A 132 8.44 -10.20 -7.79
N TYR A 133 9.06 -11.29 -8.24
CA TYR A 133 9.51 -11.49 -9.61
C TYR A 133 8.83 -12.74 -10.19
N THR A 134 8.13 -12.57 -11.30
CA THR A 134 7.54 -13.68 -12.10
C THR A 134 8.35 -13.95 -13.36
N THR A 135 9.31 -13.10 -13.68
CA THR A 135 10.22 -13.19 -14.82
C THR A 135 11.66 -12.99 -14.37
N ASP A 136 12.64 -13.43 -15.16
CA ASP A 136 14.07 -13.26 -14.87
C ASP A 136 14.58 -11.83 -15.15
N THR A 137 13.67 -10.88 -15.29
CA THR A 137 14.02 -9.47 -15.47
C THR A 137 14.51 -8.83 -14.16
N PRO A 138 15.41 -7.82 -14.23
CA PRO A 138 15.89 -7.10 -13.04
C PRO A 138 14.79 -6.27 -12.37
N LYS A 139 13.69 -5.98 -13.08
CA LYS A 139 12.57 -5.20 -12.53
C LYS A 139 11.57 -6.13 -11.85
N PRO A 140 11.14 -5.83 -10.61
CA PRO A 140 10.12 -6.60 -9.95
C PRO A 140 8.77 -6.48 -10.67
N THR A 141 8.04 -7.58 -10.74
CA THR A 141 6.67 -7.61 -11.28
C THR A 141 5.70 -6.84 -10.38
N ALA A 142 5.90 -6.95 -9.07
CA ALA A 142 5.15 -6.21 -8.06
C ALA A 142 6.02 -5.94 -6.84
N SER A 143 5.74 -4.82 -6.16
CA SER A 143 6.44 -4.41 -4.95
C SER A 143 5.45 -3.98 -3.89
N TYR A 144 5.73 -4.30 -2.63
CA TYR A 144 4.93 -3.91 -1.48
C TYR A 144 5.79 -3.41 -0.32
N GLY A 145 5.40 -2.26 0.27
CA GLY A 145 6.06 -1.68 1.43
C GLY A 145 5.44 -2.16 2.74
N PHE A 146 6.28 -2.43 3.74
CA PHE A 146 5.88 -2.85 5.08
C PHE A 146 6.33 -1.84 6.13
N GLY A 147 5.74 -1.92 7.32
CA GLY A 147 6.14 -1.11 8.48
C GLY A 147 7.41 -1.63 9.16
N SER A 148 7.68 -2.94 9.06
CA SER A 148 8.81 -3.58 9.73
C SER A 148 9.39 -4.75 8.93
N ALA A 149 10.61 -5.15 9.29
CA ALA A 149 11.26 -6.33 8.74
C ALA A 149 10.54 -7.64 9.13
N GLU A 150 9.89 -7.67 10.29
CA GLU A 150 9.13 -8.83 10.76
C GLU A 150 7.93 -9.11 9.87
N GLU A 151 7.21 -8.05 9.46
CA GLU A 151 6.08 -8.18 8.54
C GLU A 151 6.51 -8.74 7.17
N ILE A 152 7.71 -8.36 6.69
CA ILE A 152 8.26 -8.94 5.44
C ILE A 152 8.51 -10.45 5.61
N ARG A 153 9.09 -10.86 6.76
CA ARG A 153 9.37 -12.28 7.03
C ARG A 153 8.08 -13.08 7.15
N GLU A 154 7.06 -12.51 7.78
CA GLU A 154 5.73 -13.12 7.86
C GLU A 154 5.12 -13.30 6.47
N ALA A 155 5.08 -12.23 5.67
CA ALA A 155 4.57 -12.29 4.30
C ALA A 155 5.31 -13.35 3.47
N ALA A 156 6.65 -13.41 3.56
CA ALA A 156 7.44 -14.40 2.85
C ALA A 156 7.10 -15.84 3.27
N LYS A 157 6.89 -16.08 4.58
CA LYS A 157 6.45 -17.41 5.07
C LYS A 157 5.10 -17.82 4.49
N ILE A 158 4.16 -16.85 4.39
CA ILE A 158 2.84 -17.10 3.79
C ILE A 158 2.98 -17.43 2.30
N PHE A 159 3.81 -16.70 1.55
CA PHE A 159 4.10 -17.04 0.16
C PHE A 159 4.71 -18.44 0.01
N GLN A 160 5.70 -18.79 0.84
CA GLN A 160 6.30 -20.13 0.82
C GLN A 160 5.28 -21.22 1.16
N LYS A 161 4.47 -20.99 2.19
CA LYS A 161 3.43 -21.96 2.58
C LYS A 161 2.41 -22.18 1.46
N ALA A 162 2.02 -21.12 0.75
CA ALA A 162 1.09 -21.22 -0.36
C ALA A 162 1.74 -21.80 -1.64
N TYR A 163 3.06 -21.68 -1.79
CA TYR A 163 3.83 -22.22 -2.91
C TYR A 163 4.08 -23.73 -2.80
N ALA A 164 4.44 -24.21 -1.60
CA ALA A 164 4.86 -25.58 -1.36
C ALA A 164 3.86 -26.67 -1.82
N PRO A 165 2.52 -26.53 -1.67
CA PRO A 165 1.57 -27.53 -2.15
C PRO A 165 1.51 -27.67 -3.67
N GLN A 166 1.92 -26.65 -4.40
CA GLN A 166 1.74 -26.57 -5.85
C GLN A 166 2.92 -27.12 -6.63
N GLU A 167 4.16 -26.94 -6.15
CA GLU A 167 5.36 -27.40 -6.86
C GLU A 167 6.30 -28.31 -6.05
N LYS A 168 6.08 -28.51 -4.76
CA LYS A 168 7.02 -29.18 -3.84
C LYS A 168 8.44 -28.58 -3.86
N ARG A 169 8.58 -27.33 -4.18
CA ARG A 169 9.84 -26.58 -4.23
C ARG A 169 9.80 -25.43 -3.25
N ASP A 170 10.95 -25.13 -2.67
CA ASP A 170 11.09 -23.91 -1.88
C ASP A 170 11.19 -22.71 -2.80
N LEU A 171 10.32 -21.72 -2.57
CA LEU A 171 10.39 -20.45 -3.27
C LEU A 171 11.71 -19.74 -2.90
N PRO A 172 12.55 -19.35 -3.86
CA PRO A 172 13.80 -18.66 -3.55
C PRO A 172 13.52 -17.31 -2.92
N VAL A 173 13.86 -17.16 -1.64
CA VAL A 173 13.68 -15.95 -0.85
C VAL A 173 15.06 -15.40 -0.48
N THR A 174 15.33 -14.17 -0.84
CA THR A 174 16.57 -13.46 -0.54
C THR A 174 16.32 -12.30 0.41
N PHE A 175 16.98 -12.32 1.56
CA PHE A 175 16.94 -11.27 2.59
C PHE A 175 18.34 -10.67 2.81
N ALA A 176 18.98 -10.21 1.74
CA ALA A 176 20.37 -9.77 1.77
C ALA A 176 20.61 -8.65 2.80
N ASP A 177 19.65 -7.73 2.93
CA ASP A 177 19.83 -6.54 3.76
C ASP A 177 19.37 -6.75 5.22
N LEU A 178 18.54 -7.75 5.50
CA LEU A 178 18.11 -8.08 6.86
C LEU A 178 19.27 -8.67 7.68
N ARG A 179 20.12 -9.50 7.05
CA ARG A 179 21.31 -10.08 7.72
C ARG A 179 22.36 -9.05 8.12
N LYS A 180 22.56 -8.00 7.32
CA LYS A 180 23.55 -6.94 7.63
C LYS A 180 23.18 -6.17 8.91
N LYS A 181 21.91 -5.99 9.19
CA LYS A 181 21.43 -5.29 10.38
C LYS A 181 21.52 -6.13 11.65
N GLU A 182 21.24 -7.44 11.53
CA GLU A 182 21.38 -8.37 12.66
C GLU A 182 22.85 -8.52 13.09
N ASN A 183 23.77 -8.62 12.13
CA ASN A 183 25.20 -8.68 12.44
C ASN A 183 25.72 -7.38 13.07
N LYS A 184 25.32 -6.20 12.59
CA LYS A 184 25.69 -4.92 13.22
C LYS A 184 25.10 -4.74 14.62
N ALA A 185 23.92 -5.25 14.91
CA ALA A 185 23.32 -5.22 16.23
C ALA A 185 24.01 -6.20 17.20
N SER A 186 24.50 -7.34 16.69
CA SER A 186 25.26 -8.33 17.45
C SER A 186 26.70 -7.91 17.74
N GLU A 187 27.31 -7.07 16.90
CA GLU A 187 28.66 -6.51 17.11
C GLU A 187 28.68 -5.28 18.04
N ALA A 188 27.51 -4.71 18.35
CA ALA A 188 27.35 -3.53 19.23
C ALA A 188 27.01 -3.88 20.67
N HIS A 189 26.93 -5.17 21.02
CA HIS A 189 26.76 -5.73 22.35
C HIS A 189 27.98 -6.56 22.75
#